data_4cfdf8cc4c82d11dcba2ba2360dac6bb
#
_entry.id   4cfdf8cc4c82d11dcba2ba2360dac6bb
#
_cell.length_a   1.000
_cell.length_b   1.000
_cell.length_c   1.000
_cell.angle_alpha   90.00
_cell.angle_beta   90.00
_cell.angle_gamma   90.00
#
_symmetry.space_group_name_H-M   'P 1'
#
loop_
_entity.id
_entity.type
_entity.pdbx_description
1 polymer ?
#
loop_
_entity_poly.entity_id
_entity_poly.type
_entity_poly.pdbx_seq_one_letter_code
_entity_poly.pdbx_strand_id
1 'polypeptide(L)'
;MTLRPLLFALGLALIAPAGADIVPLDVPALKIAIGPALEIGRRDLLFASISSVCEDDRGGFYVLDRMESTVRKFSPDGRPVRTFGRKGQGPGDLQAPAAIVLTSAGEIAVLEDLGLVSFFDTDGAFRRRLDLNGRLGLGYVGPDRFYGWIWRPEDKQQVLVDARNTVLAAFDVQPRDAFSVVLPDETGRSVMFNYTSEVYVPEFLFDHSRSLSAVGISDRYRITLLDENGRAVGRLERDLEPQRISGRERAFLEEEIGAFTASKRWPERVGRELAKKIPATKNAVRAVRISPAHIFVFRFAADVTRRDAPCPVDVFTRRGELLGTAELPEVPLFLSDKALYFARTDEEGNVFLAKAEYTIPPAR
;
A
#
# COMPACT_ATOMS: atom_id res chain seq x y z
N MET A 1 9.59 -37.24 28.85
CA MET A 1 8.80 -36.16 29.45
C MET A 1 9.04 -34.94 28.59
N THR A 2 8.20 -34.76 27.57
CA THR A 2 8.30 -33.66 26.58
C THR A 2 7.31 -32.59 27.01
N LEU A 3 7.82 -31.46 27.52
CA LEU A 3 7.00 -30.27 27.75
C LEU A 3 6.61 -29.66 26.41
N ARG A 4 5.32 -29.74 26.08
CA ARG A 4 4.69 -28.92 25.03
C ARG A 4 4.54 -27.50 25.57
N PRO A 5 4.98 -26.46 24.86
CA PRO A 5 4.62 -25.10 25.21
C PRO A 5 3.12 -24.89 24.89
N LEU A 6 2.34 -24.57 25.92
CA LEU A 6 1.00 -24.01 25.77
C LEU A 6 1.13 -22.64 25.07
N LEU A 7 0.82 -22.59 23.80
CA LEU A 7 0.49 -21.35 23.09
C LEU A 7 -0.85 -20.85 23.65
N PHE A 8 -0.82 -19.89 24.55
CA PHE A 8 -1.97 -19.05 24.85
C PHE A 8 -2.21 -18.19 23.61
N ALA A 9 -3.09 -18.67 22.73
CA ALA A 9 -3.75 -17.81 21.76
C ALA A 9 -4.66 -16.87 22.58
N LEU A 10 -4.14 -15.69 22.96
CA LEU A 10 -4.99 -14.58 23.35
C LEU A 10 -5.70 -14.15 22.08
N GLY A 11 -6.81 -14.80 21.77
CA GLY A 11 -7.78 -14.32 20.82
C GLY A 11 -8.25 -12.97 21.34
N LEU A 12 -7.64 -11.88 20.88
CA LEU A 12 -8.25 -10.56 20.95
C LEU A 12 -9.48 -10.67 20.06
N ALA A 13 -10.61 -11.08 20.65
CA ALA A 13 -11.89 -10.87 20.02
C ALA A 13 -11.95 -9.37 19.74
N LEU A 14 -11.81 -9.00 18.46
CA LEU A 14 -12.15 -7.69 17.96
C LEU A 14 -13.62 -7.47 18.34
N ILE A 15 -13.85 -6.90 19.54
CA ILE A 15 -15.17 -6.37 19.88
C ILE A 15 -15.34 -5.18 18.94
N ALA A 16 -15.87 -5.46 17.75
CA ALA A 16 -16.34 -4.43 16.87
C ALA A 16 -17.39 -3.63 17.63
N PRO A 17 -17.33 -2.29 17.68
CA PRO A 17 -18.47 -1.52 18.10
C PRO A 17 -19.65 -1.98 17.25
N ALA A 18 -20.77 -2.30 17.88
CA ALA A 18 -22.01 -2.63 17.22
C ALA A 18 -22.43 -1.42 16.38
N GLY A 19 -22.49 -1.61 15.05
CA GLY A 19 -22.88 -0.58 14.11
C GLY A 19 -21.97 -0.55 12.89
N ALA A 20 -21.94 -1.63 12.11
CA ALA A 20 -21.58 -1.50 10.72
C ALA A 20 -22.82 -0.96 10.00
N ASP A 21 -22.86 0.33 9.73
CA ASP A 21 -23.90 0.90 8.87
C ASP A 21 -23.72 0.28 7.48
N ILE A 22 -24.68 -0.58 7.09
CA ILE A 22 -24.80 -1.03 5.71
C ILE A 22 -25.18 0.18 4.90
N VAL A 23 -24.24 0.68 4.12
CA VAL A 23 -24.44 1.90 3.35
C VAL A 23 -25.47 1.64 2.25
N PRO A 24 -26.52 2.49 2.14
CA PRO A 24 -27.59 2.35 1.15
C PRO A 24 -27.07 2.29 -0.28
N LEU A 25 -27.85 1.66 -1.19
CA LEU A 25 -27.58 1.58 -2.64
C LEU A 25 -27.50 2.96 -3.34
N ASP A 26 -28.06 4.01 -2.73
CA ASP A 26 -28.09 5.36 -3.30
C ASP A 26 -26.97 6.23 -2.70
N VAL A 27 -25.74 5.98 -3.19
CA VAL A 27 -24.55 6.70 -2.74
C VAL A 27 -24.38 7.99 -3.52
N PRO A 28 -24.23 9.16 -2.87
CA PRO A 28 -24.04 10.42 -3.57
C PRO A 28 -22.83 10.39 -4.52
N ALA A 29 -23.04 10.89 -5.74
CA ALA A 29 -21.93 11.13 -6.66
C ALA A 29 -21.16 12.39 -6.21
N LEU A 30 -19.88 12.25 -5.94
CA LEU A 30 -18.99 13.35 -5.62
C LEU A 30 -18.24 13.81 -6.87
N LYS A 31 -18.08 15.11 -7.03
CA LYS A 31 -17.22 15.70 -8.06
C LYS A 31 -15.92 16.17 -7.42
N ILE A 32 -14.88 15.35 -7.51
CA ILE A 32 -13.53 15.78 -7.13
C ILE A 32 -12.97 16.60 -8.28
N ALA A 33 -12.71 17.89 -8.04
CA ALA A 33 -12.04 18.73 -9.02
C ALA A 33 -10.53 18.59 -8.84
N ILE A 34 -9.82 18.29 -9.93
CA ILE A 34 -8.35 18.16 -9.96
C ILE A 34 -7.80 19.28 -10.81
N GLY A 35 -6.88 20.04 -10.24
CA GLY A 35 -6.16 21.11 -10.93
C GLY A 35 -5.03 20.59 -11.82
N PRO A 36 -4.31 21.51 -12.52
CA PRO A 36 -3.14 21.13 -13.30
C PRO A 36 -2.05 20.56 -12.40
N ALA A 37 -1.31 19.58 -12.92
CA ALA A 37 -0.23 18.95 -12.19
C ALA A 37 1.06 19.78 -12.28
N LEU A 38 1.73 19.95 -11.14
CA LEU A 38 3.12 20.39 -11.07
C LEU A 38 4.03 19.15 -11.27
N GLU A 39 4.86 19.17 -12.30
CA GLU A 39 5.78 18.08 -12.61
C GLU A 39 7.16 18.37 -11.99
N ILE A 40 7.67 17.43 -11.21
CA ILE A 40 8.92 17.56 -10.46
C ILE A 40 9.85 16.42 -10.86
N GLY A 41 11.05 16.75 -11.29
CA GLY A 41 12.06 15.77 -11.67
C GLY A 41 12.05 15.36 -13.14
N ARG A 42 11.30 16.05 -14.00
CA ARG A 42 11.19 15.67 -15.41
C ARG A 42 12.37 16.10 -16.28
N ARG A 43 13.08 17.16 -15.92
CA ARG A 43 14.19 17.72 -16.72
C ARG A 43 15.51 17.81 -15.96
N ASP A 44 15.48 18.39 -14.76
CA ASP A 44 16.71 18.82 -14.07
C ASP A 44 17.04 17.98 -12.84
N LEU A 45 16.12 17.13 -12.37
CA LEU A 45 16.27 16.37 -11.13
C LEU A 45 15.67 14.97 -11.26
N LEU A 46 16.22 14.18 -12.15
CA LEU A 46 15.72 12.83 -12.41
C LEU A 46 15.66 11.98 -11.15
N PHE A 47 14.60 11.18 -11.04
CA PHE A 47 14.48 10.12 -10.06
C PHE A 47 14.80 8.78 -10.72
N ALA A 48 15.49 7.92 -9.98
CA ALA A 48 15.69 6.55 -10.44
C ALA A 48 14.45 5.67 -10.15
N SER A 49 13.78 5.89 -9.00
CA SER A 49 12.55 5.18 -8.65
C SER A 49 11.82 5.88 -7.50
N ILE A 50 10.66 6.45 -7.76
CA ILE A 50 9.82 7.03 -6.71
C ILE A 50 8.97 5.92 -6.09
N SER A 51 9.17 5.62 -4.80
CA SER A 51 8.43 4.58 -4.10
C SER A 51 7.46 5.11 -3.04
N SER A 52 7.72 6.28 -2.48
CA SER A 52 6.87 6.83 -1.40
C SER A 52 7.01 8.36 -1.31
N VAL A 53 5.94 8.99 -0.85
CA VAL A 53 5.87 10.44 -0.60
C VAL A 53 5.22 10.67 0.76
N CYS A 54 5.63 11.70 1.48
CA CYS A 54 4.88 12.27 2.59
C CYS A 54 4.96 13.79 2.58
N GLU A 55 4.01 14.46 3.24
CA GLU A 55 3.90 15.93 3.29
C GLU A 55 3.91 16.40 4.73
N ASP A 56 4.62 17.48 5.03
CA ASP A 56 4.61 18.12 6.34
C ASP A 56 3.45 19.13 6.49
N ASP A 57 3.23 19.60 7.72
CA ASP A 57 2.12 20.52 8.03
C ASP A 57 2.25 21.92 7.35
N ARG A 58 3.41 22.22 6.75
CA ARG A 58 3.66 23.45 5.99
C ARG A 58 3.50 23.26 4.49
N GLY A 59 3.12 22.03 4.05
CA GLY A 59 2.99 21.68 2.64
C GLY A 59 4.31 21.34 1.94
N GLY A 60 5.44 21.37 2.67
CA GLY A 60 6.69 20.80 2.20
C GLY A 60 6.55 19.28 2.08
N PHE A 61 7.14 18.69 1.06
CA PHE A 61 6.97 17.26 0.84
C PHE A 61 8.30 16.56 0.60
N TYR A 62 8.30 15.27 0.89
CA TYR A 62 9.47 14.41 0.86
C TYR A 62 9.18 13.27 -0.11
N VAL A 63 10.16 12.96 -0.94
CA VAL A 63 10.09 11.92 -1.98
C VAL A 63 11.20 10.92 -1.74
N LEU A 64 10.83 9.65 -1.58
CA LEU A 64 11.79 8.57 -1.48
C LEU A 64 12.18 8.07 -2.87
N ASP A 65 13.45 8.24 -3.22
CA ASP A 65 14.06 7.56 -4.34
C ASP A 65 14.66 6.24 -3.85
N ARG A 66 13.93 5.15 -4.10
CA ARG A 66 14.28 3.84 -3.57
C ARG A 66 15.60 3.31 -4.13
N MET A 67 15.85 3.49 -5.43
CA MET A 67 17.06 2.97 -6.07
C MET A 67 18.30 3.74 -5.63
N GLU A 68 18.19 5.05 -5.47
CA GLU A 68 19.26 5.91 -4.97
C GLU A 68 19.42 5.82 -3.44
N SER A 69 18.44 5.23 -2.74
CA SER A 69 18.39 5.19 -1.26
C SER A 69 18.47 6.59 -0.65
N THR A 70 17.77 7.56 -1.24
CA THR A 70 17.75 8.95 -0.79
C THR A 70 16.33 9.46 -0.58
N VAL A 71 16.18 10.38 0.35
CA VAL A 71 14.95 11.17 0.52
C VAL A 71 15.24 12.60 0.07
N ARG A 72 14.41 13.12 -0.83
CA ARG A 72 14.51 14.48 -1.34
C ARG A 72 13.37 15.33 -0.81
N LYS A 73 13.70 16.43 -0.11
CA LYS A 73 12.76 17.41 0.40
C LYS A 73 12.52 18.50 -0.61
N PHE A 74 11.26 18.88 -0.78
CA PHE A 74 10.79 19.96 -1.64
C PHE A 74 9.96 20.96 -0.86
N SER A 75 9.98 22.22 -1.29
CA SER A 75 9.03 23.24 -0.84
C SER A 75 7.64 22.98 -1.44
N PRO A 76 6.56 23.61 -0.93
CA PRO A 76 5.21 23.43 -1.44
C PRO A 76 5.06 23.67 -2.94
N ASP A 77 5.86 24.57 -3.50
CA ASP A 77 5.91 24.93 -4.92
C ASP A 77 6.85 24.05 -5.76
N GLY A 78 7.38 22.96 -5.16
CA GLY A 78 8.18 21.96 -5.87
C GLY A 78 9.65 22.26 -6.04
N ARG A 79 10.17 23.31 -5.40
CA ARG A 79 11.61 23.60 -5.46
C ARG A 79 12.37 22.64 -4.56
N PRO A 80 13.52 22.07 -5.02
CA PRO A 80 14.34 21.22 -4.18
C PRO A 80 14.93 22.02 -3.01
N VAL A 81 14.83 21.46 -1.81
CA VAL A 81 15.34 22.08 -0.58
C VAL A 81 16.56 21.33 -0.08
N ARG A 82 16.45 19.99 0.02
CA ARG A 82 17.52 19.16 0.57
C ARG A 82 17.39 17.70 0.14
N THR A 83 18.50 17.00 0.08
CA THR A 83 18.57 15.53 -0.04
C THR A 83 19.30 14.97 1.17
N PHE A 84 18.81 13.86 1.72
CA PHE A 84 19.41 13.13 2.82
C PHE A 84 19.22 11.61 2.66
N GLY A 85 19.95 10.84 3.46
CA GLY A 85 20.09 9.41 3.24
C GLY A 85 21.08 9.12 2.10
N ARG A 86 21.63 7.94 2.10
CA ARG A 86 22.45 7.35 1.03
C ARG A 86 22.53 5.85 1.27
N LYS A 87 22.88 5.10 0.25
CA LYS A 87 23.08 3.65 0.38
C LYS A 87 24.26 3.36 1.32
N GLY A 88 24.01 2.56 2.37
CA GLY A 88 25.03 2.18 3.33
C GLY A 88 24.50 1.59 4.61
N GLN A 89 25.36 1.43 5.63
CA GLN A 89 25.02 0.82 6.92
C GLN A 89 25.30 1.74 8.13
N GLY A 90 25.91 2.90 7.91
CA GLY A 90 26.23 3.88 8.94
C GLY A 90 24.99 4.64 9.46
N PRO A 91 25.17 5.50 10.46
CA PRO A 91 24.12 6.38 10.94
C PRO A 91 23.60 7.28 9.82
N GLY A 92 22.28 7.24 9.54
CA GLY A 92 21.65 7.98 8.46
C GLY A 92 21.79 7.37 7.06
N ASP A 93 22.53 6.27 6.90
CA ASP A 93 22.54 5.48 5.67
C ASP A 93 21.27 4.61 5.58
N LEU A 94 20.84 4.27 4.36
CA LEU A 94 19.67 3.45 4.08
C LEU A 94 20.10 2.19 3.29
N GLN A 95 19.55 1.03 3.64
CA GLN A 95 19.94 -0.22 2.98
C GLN A 95 18.95 -0.64 1.88
N ALA A 96 17.68 -0.68 2.23
CA ALA A 96 16.60 -1.07 1.31
C ALA A 96 15.33 -0.28 1.63
N PRO A 97 15.35 1.05 1.47
CA PRO A 97 14.21 1.87 1.83
C PRO A 97 13.00 1.57 0.94
N ALA A 98 11.83 1.38 1.56
CA ALA A 98 10.59 1.01 0.88
C ALA A 98 9.54 2.12 0.97
N ALA A 99 9.40 2.75 2.13
CA ALA A 99 8.40 3.79 2.37
C ALA A 99 8.93 4.87 3.32
N ILE A 100 8.32 6.05 3.24
CA ILE A 100 8.51 7.15 4.19
C ILE A 100 7.18 7.61 4.75
N VAL A 101 7.19 8.08 5.98
CA VAL A 101 6.02 8.64 6.64
C VAL A 101 6.42 9.79 7.55
N LEU A 102 5.59 10.84 7.61
CA LEU A 102 5.67 11.83 8.66
C LEU A 102 4.99 11.30 9.91
N THR A 103 5.74 11.15 10.99
CA THR A 103 5.22 10.67 12.27
C THR A 103 4.44 11.75 13.00
N SER A 104 3.62 11.36 13.99
CA SER A 104 2.93 12.32 14.86
C SER A 104 3.89 13.20 15.69
N ALA A 105 5.14 12.76 15.88
CA ALA A 105 6.18 13.55 16.52
C ALA A 105 6.89 14.55 15.57
N GLY A 106 6.49 14.61 14.30
CA GLY A 106 7.10 15.47 13.29
C GLY A 106 8.46 14.98 12.78
N GLU A 107 8.77 13.69 12.92
CA GLU A 107 9.95 13.07 12.34
C GLU A 107 9.61 12.40 11.00
N ILE A 108 10.57 12.29 10.11
CA ILE A 108 10.49 11.46 8.91
C ILE A 108 11.00 10.06 9.26
N ALA A 109 10.10 9.09 9.29
CA ALA A 109 10.48 7.69 9.44
C ALA A 109 10.64 7.06 8.04
N VAL A 110 11.82 6.48 7.79
CA VAL A 110 12.12 5.68 6.59
C VAL A 110 12.01 4.22 6.98
N LEU A 111 11.05 3.52 6.39
CA LEU A 111 10.79 2.10 6.59
C LEU A 111 11.57 1.31 5.55
N GLU A 112 12.34 0.31 5.99
CA GLU A 112 13.21 -0.48 5.13
C GLU A 112 12.76 -1.95 5.07
N ASP A 113 12.90 -2.59 3.91
CA ASP A 113 12.46 -3.98 3.68
C ASP A 113 13.12 -5.01 4.61
N LEU A 114 14.27 -4.66 5.20
CA LEU A 114 15.03 -5.53 6.10
C LEU A 114 14.61 -5.39 7.59
N GLY A 115 13.51 -4.75 7.86
CA GLY A 115 13.02 -4.55 9.23
C GLY A 115 13.64 -3.36 9.95
N LEU A 116 14.37 -2.51 9.25
CA LEU A 116 14.96 -1.30 9.83
C LEU A 116 14.00 -0.12 9.70
N VAL A 117 14.01 0.75 10.70
CA VAL A 117 13.30 2.04 10.66
C VAL A 117 14.28 3.14 11.06
N SER A 118 14.61 4.01 10.11
CA SER A 118 15.52 5.14 10.32
C SER A 118 14.73 6.43 10.47
N PHE A 119 14.96 7.19 11.54
CA PHE A 119 14.27 8.44 11.85
C PHE A 119 15.18 9.64 11.60
N PHE A 120 14.62 10.62 10.91
CA PHE A 120 15.25 11.91 10.62
C PHE A 120 14.34 13.03 11.09
N ASP A 121 14.90 14.19 11.39
CA ASP A 121 14.07 15.38 11.52
C ASP A 121 13.62 15.90 10.15
N THR A 122 12.76 16.89 10.15
CA THR A 122 12.25 17.51 8.91
C THR A 122 13.31 18.22 8.08
N ASP A 123 14.51 18.43 8.63
CA ASP A 123 15.66 18.96 7.91
C ASP A 123 16.64 17.88 7.45
N GLY A 124 16.30 16.61 7.68
CA GLY A 124 17.06 15.45 7.21
C GLY A 124 18.25 15.10 8.09
N ALA A 125 18.34 15.60 9.33
CA ALA A 125 19.35 15.15 10.26
C ALA A 125 18.90 13.81 10.88
N PHE A 126 19.78 12.82 10.84
CA PHE A 126 19.54 11.49 11.43
C PHE A 126 19.36 11.60 12.95
N ARG A 127 18.34 10.94 13.48
CA ARG A 127 18.00 10.94 14.92
C ARG A 127 18.29 9.59 15.58
N ARG A 128 17.71 8.55 15.05
CA ARG A 128 17.82 7.18 15.59
C ARG A 128 17.45 6.14 14.55
N ARG A 129 17.76 4.89 14.84
CA ARG A 129 17.34 3.72 14.08
C ARG A 129 16.75 2.66 15.02
N LEU A 130 15.67 2.04 14.60
CA LEU A 130 15.13 0.83 15.21
C LEU A 130 15.46 -0.36 14.32
N ASP A 131 15.69 -1.50 14.95
CA ASP A 131 15.86 -2.79 14.29
C ASP A 131 14.71 -3.72 14.71
N LEU A 132 13.78 -3.92 13.82
CA LEU A 132 12.66 -4.84 13.96
C LEU A 132 12.98 -6.15 13.24
N ASN A 133 14.14 -6.72 13.52
CA ASN A 133 14.73 -7.88 12.88
C ASN A 133 13.71 -8.98 12.52
N GLY A 134 13.76 -9.45 11.30
CA GLY A 134 12.86 -10.48 10.77
C GLY A 134 11.46 -9.99 10.37
N ARG A 135 11.22 -8.66 10.37
CA ARG A 135 9.97 -8.09 9.85
C ARG A 135 10.19 -7.57 8.43
N LEU A 136 9.25 -7.89 7.56
CA LEU A 136 9.26 -7.44 6.16
C LEU A 136 8.03 -6.57 5.89
N GLY A 137 8.10 -5.70 4.88
CA GLY A 137 6.98 -4.89 4.44
C GLY A 137 6.42 -4.03 5.57
N LEU A 138 7.27 -3.27 6.25
CA LEU A 138 6.89 -2.47 7.41
C LEU A 138 5.89 -1.37 7.03
N GLY A 139 4.91 -1.14 7.91
CA GLY A 139 4.03 0.01 7.93
C GLY A 139 4.09 0.71 9.28
N TYR A 140 4.05 2.03 9.28
CA TYR A 140 3.99 2.82 10.51
C TYR A 140 2.52 2.95 10.97
N VAL A 141 2.24 2.65 12.22
CA VAL A 141 0.89 2.75 12.83
C VAL A 141 0.81 3.91 13.81
N GLY A 142 1.88 4.15 14.56
CA GLY A 142 1.93 5.21 15.58
C GLY A 142 3.25 5.21 16.31
N PRO A 143 3.43 6.04 17.35
CA PRO A 143 4.64 6.05 18.15
C PRO A 143 4.96 4.65 18.63
N ASP A 144 6.16 4.17 18.28
CA ASP A 144 6.63 2.84 18.66
C ASP A 144 5.71 1.67 18.26
N ARG A 145 4.89 1.83 17.21
CA ARG A 145 4.00 0.80 16.69
C ARG A 145 4.20 0.63 15.19
N PHE A 146 4.45 -0.60 14.78
CA PHE A 146 4.74 -0.94 13.41
C PHE A 146 3.95 -2.16 12.99
N TYR A 147 3.54 -2.15 11.77
CA TYR A 147 2.94 -3.26 11.09
C TYR A 147 4.00 -3.97 10.25
N GLY A 148 3.97 -5.30 10.18
CA GLY A 148 4.94 -6.04 9.37
C GLY A 148 4.58 -7.51 9.21
N TRP A 149 5.28 -8.17 8.29
CA TRP A 149 5.16 -9.60 8.06
C TRP A 149 6.17 -10.38 8.90
N ILE A 150 5.70 -11.49 9.49
CA ILE A 150 6.57 -12.58 9.89
C ILE A 150 6.62 -13.57 8.72
N TRP A 151 7.80 -13.75 8.19
CA TRP A 151 8.04 -14.78 7.19
C TRP A 151 8.57 -16.03 7.88
N ARG A 152 7.79 -17.10 7.88
CA ARG A 152 8.23 -18.45 8.24
C ARG A 152 7.96 -19.38 7.06
N PRO A 153 8.77 -20.45 6.87
CA PRO A 153 8.54 -21.38 5.76
C PRO A 153 7.12 -21.96 5.75
N GLU A 154 6.54 -22.17 6.95
CA GLU A 154 5.23 -22.80 7.11
C GLU A 154 4.09 -21.77 7.26
N ASP A 155 4.41 -20.50 7.56
CA ASP A 155 3.38 -19.52 7.90
C ASP A 155 3.84 -18.09 7.57
N LYS A 156 2.96 -17.35 6.91
CA LYS A 156 3.13 -15.91 6.65
C LYS A 156 2.09 -15.18 7.48
N GLN A 157 2.52 -14.55 8.54
CA GLN A 157 1.61 -13.87 9.43
C GLN A 157 1.87 -12.36 9.44
N GLN A 158 0.81 -11.60 9.37
CA GLN A 158 0.87 -10.17 9.57
C GLN A 158 0.70 -9.83 11.05
N VAL A 159 1.54 -8.95 11.54
CA VAL A 159 1.59 -8.63 12.96
C VAL A 159 1.72 -7.13 13.20
N LEU A 160 1.15 -6.68 14.29
CA LEU A 160 1.47 -5.41 14.93
C LEU A 160 2.57 -5.65 15.95
N VAL A 161 3.63 -4.88 15.89
CA VAL A 161 4.75 -4.97 16.84
C VAL A 161 5.06 -3.62 17.47
N ASP A 162 5.67 -3.64 18.65
CA ASP A 162 6.24 -2.44 19.25
C ASP A 162 7.70 -2.21 18.81
N ALA A 163 8.30 -1.09 19.26
CA ALA A 163 9.69 -0.75 18.99
C ALA A 163 10.73 -1.76 19.53
N ARG A 164 10.31 -2.67 20.43
CA ARG A 164 11.13 -3.77 20.93
C ARG A 164 10.94 -5.04 20.14
N ASN A 165 10.20 -4.96 19.02
CA ASN A 165 9.82 -6.10 18.18
C ASN A 165 8.92 -7.14 18.89
N THR A 166 8.22 -6.74 19.95
CA THR A 166 7.25 -7.59 20.65
C THR A 166 5.97 -7.63 19.81
N VAL A 167 5.46 -8.82 19.51
CA VAL A 167 4.17 -8.99 18.82
C VAL A 167 3.04 -8.59 19.77
N LEU A 168 2.30 -7.55 19.42
CA LEU A 168 1.15 -7.01 20.15
C LEU A 168 -0.16 -7.63 19.65
N ALA A 169 -0.26 -7.88 18.36
CA ALA A 169 -1.39 -8.52 17.72
C ALA A 169 -0.93 -9.26 16.46
N ALA A 170 -1.63 -10.34 16.13
CA ALA A 170 -1.48 -11.06 14.89
C ALA A 170 -2.80 -10.98 14.13
N PHE A 171 -2.70 -10.77 12.82
CA PHE A 171 -3.87 -10.70 11.95
C PHE A 171 -3.91 -11.98 11.12
N ASP A 172 -5.03 -12.65 11.14
CA ASP A 172 -5.29 -13.80 10.25
C ASP A 172 -5.60 -13.27 8.85
N VAL A 173 -4.56 -12.77 8.22
CA VAL A 173 -4.57 -12.23 6.88
C VAL A 173 -3.75 -13.19 6.03
N GLN A 174 -4.32 -14.35 5.76
CA GLN A 174 -3.75 -15.25 4.76
C GLN A 174 -4.12 -14.68 3.38
N PRO A 175 -3.16 -14.19 2.57
CA PRO A 175 -3.41 -14.12 1.13
C PRO A 175 -3.73 -15.56 0.73
N ARG A 176 -4.99 -15.81 0.37
CA ARG A 176 -5.37 -17.09 -0.21
C ARG A 176 -4.37 -17.39 -1.31
N ASP A 177 -3.81 -18.58 -1.30
CA ASP A 177 -2.74 -19.10 -2.13
C ASP A 177 -2.39 -18.15 -3.28
N ALA A 178 -1.32 -17.38 -3.06
CA ALA A 178 -0.75 -16.57 -4.12
C ALA A 178 -0.79 -17.38 -5.40
N PHE A 179 -0.99 -16.74 -6.56
CA PHE A 179 -0.94 -17.38 -7.86
C PHE A 179 0.36 -18.17 -7.99
N SER A 180 0.42 -19.29 -7.29
CA SER A 180 1.58 -20.15 -7.23
C SER A 180 1.26 -21.52 -7.81
N VAL A 181 2.18 -22.05 -8.56
CA VAL A 181 2.15 -23.44 -9.02
C VAL A 181 3.44 -24.11 -8.61
N VAL A 182 3.33 -25.34 -8.14
CA VAL A 182 4.49 -26.17 -7.82
C VAL A 182 4.61 -27.22 -8.93
N LEU A 183 5.69 -27.15 -9.67
CA LEU A 183 5.96 -28.07 -10.77
C LEU A 183 7.37 -28.66 -10.62
N PRO A 184 7.58 -29.92 -11.06
CA PRO A 184 8.93 -30.46 -11.08
C PRO A 184 9.78 -29.73 -12.12
N ASP A 185 11.06 -29.45 -11.76
CA ASP A 185 12.07 -29.02 -12.72
C ASP A 185 12.55 -30.20 -13.59
N GLU A 186 13.57 -29.97 -14.42
CA GLU A 186 14.17 -30.99 -15.28
C GLU A 186 14.85 -32.14 -14.50
N THR A 187 15.17 -31.90 -13.23
CA THR A 187 15.77 -32.87 -12.31
C THR A 187 14.75 -33.62 -11.46
N GLY A 188 13.44 -33.28 -11.60
CA GLY A 188 12.34 -33.83 -10.80
C GLY A 188 12.15 -33.17 -9.44
N ARG A 189 12.87 -32.07 -9.13
CA ARG A 189 12.66 -31.32 -7.89
C ARG A 189 11.47 -30.41 -8.01
N SER A 190 10.66 -30.35 -6.95
CA SER A 190 9.54 -29.41 -6.89
C SER A 190 10.01 -27.97 -6.80
N VAL A 191 9.63 -27.15 -7.76
CA VAL A 191 9.91 -25.72 -7.81
C VAL A 191 8.59 -24.96 -7.73
N MET A 192 8.53 -23.95 -6.86
CA MET A 192 7.39 -23.06 -6.73
C MET A 192 7.58 -21.85 -7.64
N PHE A 193 6.59 -21.58 -8.47
CA PHE A 193 6.51 -20.42 -9.36
C PHE A 193 5.39 -19.52 -8.88
N ASN A 194 5.69 -18.26 -8.58
CA ASN A 194 4.73 -17.28 -8.08
C ASN A 194 4.49 -16.17 -9.09
N TYR A 195 3.23 -15.87 -9.32
CA TYR A 195 2.79 -14.71 -10.10
C TYR A 195 1.93 -13.82 -9.21
N THR A 196 2.10 -12.52 -9.31
CA THR A 196 1.34 -11.53 -8.55
C THR A 196 0.55 -10.64 -9.50
N SER A 197 -0.69 -10.35 -9.15
CA SER A 197 -1.53 -9.39 -9.86
C SER A 197 -2.49 -8.74 -8.87
N GLU A 198 -2.50 -7.43 -8.81
CA GLU A 198 -3.40 -6.66 -7.95
C GLU A 198 -4.89 -6.90 -8.24
N VAL A 199 -5.22 -7.30 -9.48
CA VAL A 199 -6.62 -7.47 -9.92
C VAL A 199 -7.31 -8.65 -9.23
N TYR A 200 -6.61 -9.75 -9.03
CA TYR A 200 -7.23 -11.01 -8.59
C TYR A 200 -6.44 -11.82 -7.56
N VAL A 201 -5.23 -11.42 -7.24
CA VAL A 201 -4.52 -11.96 -6.07
C VAL A 201 -4.87 -11.10 -4.87
N PRO A 202 -5.47 -11.67 -3.81
CA PRO A 202 -5.73 -10.89 -2.60
C PRO A 202 -4.45 -10.30 -2.04
N GLU A 203 -4.44 -8.99 -1.87
CA GLU A 203 -3.32 -8.25 -1.32
C GLU A 203 -3.71 -7.61 -0.01
N PHE A 204 -2.71 -7.42 0.83
CA PHE A 204 -2.88 -6.67 2.05
C PHE A 204 -2.96 -5.17 1.74
N LEU A 205 -4.04 -4.57 2.24
CA LEU A 205 -4.26 -3.14 2.16
C LEU A 205 -3.76 -2.49 3.45
N PHE A 206 -2.87 -1.54 3.31
CA PHE A 206 -2.40 -0.72 4.41
C PHE A 206 -2.19 0.70 3.94
N ASP A 207 -2.63 1.66 4.75
CA ASP A 207 -2.23 3.05 4.65
C ASP A 207 -2.31 3.73 6.02
N HIS A 208 -1.57 4.83 6.17
CA HIS A 208 -1.48 5.56 7.42
C HIS A 208 -1.43 7.06 7.17
N SER A 209 -2.13 7.81 8.00
CA SER A 209 -2.01 9.26 8.06
C SER A 209 -2.27 9.78 9.47
N ARG A 210 -1.29 10.46 10.04
CA ARG A 210 -1.31 11.00 11.40
C ARG A 210 -1.51 9.90 12.45
N SER A 211 -2.69 9.84 13.06
CA SER A 211 -3.04 8.91 14.14
C SER A 211 -4.00 7.81 13.72
N LEU A 212 -4.23 7.65 12.41
CA LEU A 212 -5.16 6.66 11.87
C LEU A 212 -4.46 5.79 10.85
N SER A 213 -4.63 4.48 10.97
CA SER A 213 -4.23 3.50 9.97
C SER A 213 -5.45 2.75 9.46
N ALA A 214 -5.41 2.31 8.21
CA ALA A 214 -6.41 1.43 7.62
C ALA A 214 -5.74 0.11 7.24
N VAL A 215 -6.36 -1.00 7.58
CA VAL A 215 -5.88 -2.35 7.30
C VAL A 215 -7.00 -3.22 6.74
N GLY A 216 -6.71 -4.03 5.74
CA GLY A 216 -7.68 -4.94 5.14
C GLY A 216 -7.06 -5.90 4.16
N ILE A 217 -7.89 -6.71 3.51
CA ILE A 217 -7.51 -7.55 2.36
C ILE A 217 -8.35 -7.12 1.16
N SER A 218 -7.72 -7.07 0.00
CA SER A 218 -8.34 -6.56 -1.23
C SER A 218 -9.50 -7.40 -1.76
N ASP A 219 -9.61 -8.69 -1.36
CA ASP A 219 -10.69 -9.60 -1.80
C ASP A 219 -12.07 -9.21 -1.26
N ARG A 220 -12.13 -8.41 -0.20
CA ARG A 220 -13.36 -7.97 0.45
C ARG A 220 -13.36 -6.47 0.67
N TYR A 221 -14.53 -5.86 0.54
CA TYR A 221 -14.70 -4.47 0.93
C TYR A 221 -14.91 -4.37 2.44
N ARG A 222 -13.84 -4.69 3.18
CA ARG A 222 -13.81 -4.64 4.64
C ARG A 222 -12.45 -4.12 5.09
N ILE A 223 -12.43 -2.90 5.62
CA ILE A 223 -11.23 -2.20 6.06
C ILE A 223 -11.40 -1.84 7.53
N THR A 224 -10.49 -2.28 8.36
CA THR A 224 -10.45 -1.92 9.79
C THR A 224 -9.62 -0.66 9.97
N LEU A 225 -10.16 0.28 10.74
CA LEU A 225 -9.46 1.49 11.14
C LEU A 225 -8.82 1.29 12.50
N LEU A 226 -7.53 1.61 12.61
CA LEU A 226 -6.74 1.47 13.83
C LEU A 226 -6.28 2.85 14.31
N ASP A 227 -6.34 3.10 15.61
CA ASP A 227 -5.70 4.25 16.24
C ASP A 227 -4.15 4.08 16.28
N GLU A 228 -3.45 5.09 16.78
CA GLU A 228 -1.99 5.09 16.93
C GLU A 228 -1.46 4.00 17.91
N ASN A 229 -2.33 3.42 18.73
CA ASN A 229 -2.01 2.30 19.61
C ASN A 229 -2.28 0.94 18.96
N GLY A 230 -2.78 0.94 17.70
CA GLY A 230 -3.16 -0.27 16.97
C GLY A 230 -4.49 -0.87 17.40
N ARG A 231 -5.33 -0.13 18.14
CA ARG A 231 -6.67 -0.55 18.54
C ARG A 231 -7.66 -0.26 17.44
N ALA A 232 -8.56 -1.19 17.17
CA ALA A 232 -9.65 -0.97 16.22
C ALA A 232 -10.61 0.11 16.75
N VAL A 233 -10.76 1.18 15.96
CA VAL A 233 -11.64 2.33 16.26
C VAL A 233 -12.80 2.47 15.29
N GLY A 234 -12.81 1.69 14.19
CA GLY A 234 -13.87 1.71 13.20
C GLY A 234 -13.67 0.66 12.12
N ARG A 235 -14.66 0.58 11.24
CA ARG A 235 -14.64 -0.31 10.09
C ARG A 235 -15.33 0.36 8.91
N LEU A 236 -14.73 0.23 7.72
CA LEU A 236 -15.38 0.55 6.45
C LEU A 236 -15.81 -0.77 5.83
N GLU A 237 -17.09 -0.90 5.55
CA GLU A 237 -17.64 -2.12 4.95
C GLU A 237 -18.75 -1.73 3.96
N ARG A 238 -18.72 -2.34 2.78
CA ARG A 238 -19.78 -2.24 1.79
C ARG A 238 -20.13 -3.62 1.26
N ASP A 239 -21.41 -3.91 1.19
CA ASP A 239 -21.91 -5.08 0.50
C ASP A 239 -22.06 -4.76 -0.99
N LEU A 240 -21.02 -5.09 -1.76
CA LEU A 240 -20.98 -4.87 -3.19
C LEU A 240 -20.99 -6.23 -3.89
N GLU A 241 -21.79 -6.33 -4.96
CA GLU A 241 -21.73 -7.49 -5.84
C GLU A 241 -20.32 -7.67 -6.40
N PRO A 242 -19.73 -8.87 -6.26
CA PRO A 242 -18.40 -9.15 -6.80
C PRO A 242 -18.34 -8.93 -8.31
N GLN A 243 -17.40 -8.12 -8.75
CA GLN A 243 -17.23 -7.87 -10.19
C GLN A 243 -16.68 -9.11 -10.88
N ARG A 244 -17.42 -9.66 -11.83
CA ARG A 244 -17.00 -10.81 -12.64
C ARG A 244 -15.90 -10.40 -13.62
N ILE A 245 -14.92 -11.28 -13.81
CA ILE A 245 -13.92 -11.17 -14.86
C ILE A 245 -14.59 -11.58 -16.17
N SER A 246 -14.67 -10.67 -17.13
CA SER A 246 -15.22 -10.92 -18.47
C SER A 246 -14.30 -11.82 -19.29
N GLY A 247 -14.79 -12.40 -20.38
CA GLY A 247 -13.97 -13.19 -21.30
C GLY A 247 -12.81 -12.39 -21.90
N ARG A 248 -13.04 -11.10 -22.20
CA ARG A 248 -11.99 -10.20 -22.72
C ARG A 248 -10.90 -9.96 -21.66
N GLU A 249 -11.28 -9.68 -20.44
CA GLU A 249 -10.34 -9.48 -19.35
C GLU A 249 -9.55 -10.77 -19.05
N ARG A 250 -10.21 -11.91 -19.08
CA ARG A 250 -9.53 -13.19 -18.91
C ARG A 250 -8.46 -13.43 -19.99
N ALA A 251 -8.79 -13.20 -21.25
CA ALA A 251 -7.82 -13.33 -22.33
C ALA A 251 -6.62 -12.37 -22.18
N PHE A 252 -6.88 -11.13 -21.78
CA PHE A 252 -5.82 -10.16 -21.45
C PHE A 252 -4.92 -10.64 -20.31
N LEU A 253 -5.50 -11.18 -19.22
CA LEU A 253 -4.74 -11.69 -18.08
C LEU A 253 -3.94 -12.93 -18.45
N GLU A 254 -4.45 -13.80 -19.30
CA GLU A 254 -3.73 -14.98 -19.82
C GLU A 254 -2.51 -14.54 -20.66
N GLU A 255 -2.66 -13.50 -21.48
CA GLU A 255 -1.56 -12.90 -22.24
C GLU A 255 -0.51 -12.27 -21.31
N GLU A 256 -0.91 -11.52 -20.29
CA GLU A 256 0.01 -10.95 -19.29
C GLU A 256 0.79 -12.03 -18.52
N ILE A 257 0.12 -13.11 -18.10
CA ILE A 257 0.78 -14.25 -17.47
C ILE A 257 1.80 -14.90 -18.44
N GLY A 258 1.42 -15.05 -19.70
CA GLY A 258 2.31 -15.58 -20.74
C GLY A 258 3.55 -14.70 -20.94
N ALA A 259 3.37 -13.40 -21.08
CA ALA A 259 4.46 -12.42 -21.20
C ALA A 259 5.37 -12.41 -19.97
N PHE A 260 4.79 -12.44 -18.76
CA PHE A 260 5.55 -12.48 -17.52
C PHE A 260 6.39 -13.77 -17.42
N THR A 261 5.82 -14.94 -17.68
CA THR A 261 6.52 -16.22 -17.60
C THR A 261 7.63 -16.31 -18.63
N ALA A 262 7.41 -15.78 -19.84
CA ALA A 262 8.43 -15.67 -20.88
C ALA A 262 9.59 -14.75 -20.47
N SER A 263 9.30 -13.59 -19.86
CA SER A 263 10.33 -12.65 -19.36
C SER A 263 11.21 -13.27 -18.28
N LYS A 264 10.66 -14.18 -17.48
CA LYS A 264 11.37 -14.96 -16.45
C LYS A 264 12.05 -16.22 -17.01
N ARG A 265 11.88 -16.51 -18.30
CA ARG A 265 12.35 -17.74 -18.94
C ARG A 265 11.82 -19.02 -18.26
N TRP A 266 10.59 -18.94 -17.74
CA TRP A 266 9.93 -20.10 -17.14
C TRP A 266 9.37 -21.02 -18.24
N PRO A 267 9.25 -22.34 -17.99
CA PRO A 267 8.62 -23.24 -18.94
C PRO A 267 7.17 -22.82 -19.26
N GLU A 268 6.74 -22.90 -20.51
CA GLU A 268 5.37 -22.53 -20.92
C GLU A 268 4.25 -23.20 -20.11
N ARG A 269 4.51 -24.44 -19.64
CA ARG A 269 3.55 -25.14 -18.76
C ARG A 269 3.23 -24.36 -17.49
N VAL A 270 4.18 -23.56 -16.97
CA VAL A 270 3.96 -22.71 -15.78
C VAL A 270 2.89 -21.68 -16.08
N GLY A 271 2.97 -20.98 -17.21
CA GLY A 271 1.97 -20.01 -17.64
C GLY A 271 0.58 -20.63 -17.78
N ARG A 272 0.49 -21.81 -18.40
CA ARG A 272 -0.78 -22.53 -18.53
C ARG A 272 -1.40 -22.92 -17.19
N GLU A 273 -0.61 -23.39 -16.23
CA GLU A 273 -1.10 -23.75 -14.91
C GLU A 273 -1.50 -22.53 -14.08
N LEU A 274 -0.76 -21.42 -14.20
CA LEU A 274 -1.14 -20.14 -13.60
C LEU A 274 -2.46 -19.62 -14.17
N ALA A 275 -2.64 -19.64 -15.49
CA ALA A 275 -3.86 -19.18 -16.15
C ALA A 275 -5.13 -19.91 -15.67
N LYS A 276 -5.02 -21.21 -15.33
CA LYS A 276 -6.14 -21.97 -14.74
C LYS A 276 -6.60 -21.44 -13.37
N LYS A 277 -5.73 -20.71 -12.68
CA LYS A 277 -6.00 -20.13 -11.37
C LYS A 277 -6.67 -18.77 -11.40
N ILE A 278 -6.86 -18.15 -12.59
CA ILE A 278 -7.60 -16.89 -12.72
C ILE A 278 -9.00 -17.07 -12.12
N PRO A 279 -9.37 -16.34 -11.06
CA PRO A 279 -10.65 -16.50 -10.40
C PRO A 279 -11.80 -16.02 -11.30
N ALA A 280 -13.04 -16.24 -10.84
CA ALA A 280 -14.24 -15.77 -11.54
C ALA A 280 -14.48 -14.27 -11.32
N THR A 281 -13.96 -13.71 -10.24
CA THR A 281 -14.22 -12.34 -9.80
C THR A 281 -12.92 -11.59 -9.49
N LYS A 282 -12.95 -10.27 -9.66
CA LYS A 282 -11.89 -9.36 -9.24
C LYS A 282 -11.88 -9.18 -7.73
N ASN A 283 -10.78 -8.68 -7.20
CA ASN A 283 -10.74 -8.18 -5.83
C ASN A 283 -11.74 -7.01 -5.65
N ALA A 284 -12.28 -6.84 -4.45
CA ALA A 284 -13.26 -5.80 -4.16
C ALA A 284 -12.62 -4.40 -4.05
N VAL A 285 -11.41 -4.34 -3.51
CA VAL A 285 -10.68 -3.10 -3.25
C VAL A 285 -9.31 -3.16 -3.93
N ARG A 286 -8.94 -2.09 -4.61
CA ARG A 286 -7.63 -1.93 -5.25
C ARG A 286 -6.61 -1.31 -4.30
N ALA A 287 -7.01 -0.27 -3.59
CA ALA A 287 -6.14 0.44 -2.65
C ALA A 287 -6.95 1.20 -1.61
N VAL A 288 -6.32 1.51 -0.51
CA VAL A 288 -6.81 2.49 0.46
C VAL A 288 -5.77 3.61 0.57
N ARG A 289 -6.25 4.87 0.69
CA ARG A 289 -5.40 6.03 0.99
C ARG A 289 -6.08 6.89 2.04
N ILE A 290 -5.29 7.39 2.98
CA ILE A 290 -5.77 8.22 4.09
C ILE A 290 -5.13 9.60 3.99
N SER A 291 -5.97 10.64 3.94
CA SER A 291 -5.52 12.02 4.19
C SER A 291 -5.74 12.41 5.64
N PRO A 292 -5.22 13.55 6.09
CA PRO A 292 -5.59 14.12 7.38
C PRO A 292 -7.10 14.35 7.57
N ALA A 293 -7.88 14.51 6.50
CA ALA A 293 -9.33 14.78 6.57
C ALA A 293 -10.22 13.60 6.16
N HIS A 294 -9.79 12.77 5.18
CA HIS A 294 -10.65 11.77 4.56
C HIS A 294 -9.95 10.42 4.37
N ILE A 295 -10.76 9.39 4.11
CA ILE A 295 -10.29 8.06 3.70
C ILE A 295 -10.85 7.79 2.30
N PHE A 296 -9.98 7.35 1.40
CA PHE A 296 -10.29 7.03 0.01
C PHE A 296 -10.11 5.53 -0.22
N VAL A 297 -11.17 4.86 -0.63
CA VAL A 297 -11.14 3.42 -0.94
C VAL A 297 -11.32 3.26 -2.43
N PHE A 298 -10.25 2.90 -3.12
CA PHE A 298 -10.21 2.71 -4.56
C PHE A 298 -10.70 1.32 -4.93
N ARG A 299 -11.51 1.23 -5.96
CA ARG A 299 -12.00 -0.02 -6.52
C ARG A 299 -11.42 -0.25 -7.92
N PHE A 300 -11.52 -1.46 -8.42
CA PHE A 300 -11.16 -1.73 -9.80
C PHE A 300 -12.18 -1.14 -10.76
N ALA A 301 -11.70 -0.63 -11.91
CA ALA A 301 -12.56 -0.23 -13.01
C ALA A 301 -13.38 -1.41 -13.52
N ALA A 302 -14.50 -1.12 -14.17
CA ALA A 302 -15.37 -2.15 -14.74
C ALA A 302 -14.62 -3.03 -15.77
N ASP A 303 -13.72 -2.45 -16.55
CA ASP A 303 -12.84 -3.15 -17.50
C ASP A 303 -11.38 -2.83 -17.20
N VAL A 304 -10.64 -3.80 -16.67
CA VAL A 304 -9.21 -3.67 -16.29
C VAL A 304 -8.27 -3.69 -17.50
N THR A 305 -8.76 -4.04 -18.69
CA THR A 305 -7.96 -3.98 -19.93
C THR A 305 -7.75 -2.55 -20.42
N ARG A 306 -8.55 -1.61 -19.92
CA ARG A 306 -8.45 -0.19 -20.23
C ARG A 306 -7.57 0.50 -19.18
N ARG A 307 -6.29 0.69 -19.53
CA ARG A 307 -5.31 1.37 -18.66
C ARG A 307 -5.66 2.84 -18.39
N ASP A 308 -6.45 3.44 -19.25
CA ASP A 308 -6.93 4.83 -19.16
C ASP A 308 -8.27 4.96 -18.42
N ALA A 309 -8.88 3.84 -18.02
CA ALA A 309 -10.14 3.87 -17.30
C ALA A 309 -9.97 4.50 -15.92
N PRO A 310 -10.83 5.47 -15.55
CA PRO A 310 -10.76 6.08 -14.24
C PRO A 310 -11.03 5.04 -13.14
N CYS A 311 -10.40 5.25 -12.00
CA CYS A 311 -10.57 4.42 -10.81
C CYS A 311 -11.78 4.91 -10.02
N PRO A 312 -12.82 4.10 -9.82
CA PRO A 312 -13.89 4.41 -8.89
C PRO A 312 -13.32 4.49 -7.45
N VAL A 313 -13.71 5.52 -6.72
CA VAL A 313 -13.25 5.77 -5.36
C VAL A 313 -14.39 6.15 -4.44
N ASP A 314 -14.51 5.46 -3.32
CA ASP A 314 -15.44 5.82 -2.25
C ASP A 314 -14.70 6.69 -1.23
N VAL A 315 -15.30 7.82 -0.88
CA VAL A 315 -14.71 8.80 0.04
C VAL A 315 -15.46 8.77 1.35
N PHE A 316 -14.72 8.60 2.43
CA PHE A 316 -15.25 8.55 3.79
C PHE A 316 -14.68 9.66 4.66
N THR A 317 -15.43 10.07 5.68
CA THR A 317 -14.87 10.80 6.80
C THR A 317 -13.86 9.91 7.55
N ARG A 318 -13.02 10.51 8.39
CA ARG A 318 -12.11 9.72 9.26
C ARG A 318 -12.85 8.88 10.31
N ARG A 319 -14.14 9.13 10.53
CA ARG A 319 -14.99 8.32 11.40
C ARG A 319 -15.62 7.12 10.70
N GLY A 320 -15.42 7.01 9.37
CA GLY A 320 -15.95 5.91 8.56
C GLY A 320 -17.33 6.19 7.95
N GLU A 321 -17.84 7.43 8.00
CA GLU A 321 -19.08 7.80 7.33
C GLU A 321 -18.82 8.01 5.84
N LEU A 322 -19.59 7.36 4.96
CA LEU A 322 -19.47 7.51 3.53
C LEU A 322 -20.00 8.88 3.09
N LEU A 323 -19.14 9.67 2.47
CA LEU A 323 -19.49 10.97 1.88
C LEU A 323 -20.05 10.80 0.45
N GLY A 324 -19.55 9.84 -0.29
CA GLY A 324 -19.98 9.57 -1.66
C GLY A 324 -18.94 8.81 -2.47
N THR A 325 -19.27 8.60 -3.75
CA THR A 325 -18.40 7.94 -4.73
C THR A 325 -17.98 8.93 -5.82
N ALA A 326 -16.71 8.89 -6.19
CA ALA A 326 -16.13 9.69 -7.27
C ALA A 326 -15.33 8.80 -8.23
N GLU A 327 -14.73 9.42 -9.23
CA GLU A 327 -13.75 8.80 -10.11
C GLU A 327 -12.47 9.64 -10.10
N LEU A 328 -11.32 8.98 -10.01
CA LEU A 328 -10.00 9.58 -10.17
C LEU A 328 -9.28 8.93 -11.36
N PRO A 329 -8.40 9.66 -12.06
CA PRO A 329 -7.72 9.11 -13.23
C PRO A 329 -6.87 7.88 -12.91
N GLU A 330 -6.31 7.82 -11.70
CA GLU A 330 -5.48 6.70 -11.22
C GLU A 330 -5.42 6.71 -9.69
N VAL A 331 -4.92 5.64 -9.10
CA VAL A 331 -4.63 5.58 -7.65
C VAL A 331 -3.39 6.43 -7.36
N PRO A 332 -3.48 7.49 -6.53
CA PRO A 332 -2.30 8.28 -6.18
C PRO A 332 -1.33 7.46 -5.32
N LEU A 333 -0.04 7.73 -5.48
CA LEU A 333 1.00 7.17 -4.62
C LEU A 333 0.81 7.65 -3.16
N PHE A 334 0.49 8.94 -3.02
CA PHE A 334 0.18 9.59 -1.75
C PHE A 334 -0.88 10.66 -1.97
N LEU A 335 -1.65 10.97 -0.94
CA LEU A 335 -2.55 12.12 -0.93
C LEU A 335 -2.50 12.86 0.41
N SER A 336 -2.50 14.18 0.32
CA SER A 336 -2.70 15.07 1.45
C SER A 336 -4.13 15.62 1.46
N ASP A 337 -4.45 16.59 2.28
CA ASP A 337 -5.77 17.22 2.25
C ASP A 337 -6.00 18.10 1.02
N LYS A 338 -4.96 18.46 0.29
CA LYS A 338 -5.01 19.43 -0.81
C LYS A 338 -4.43 18.90 -2.11
N ALA A 339 -3.60 17.86 -2.07
CA ALA A 339 -2.85 17.41 -3.24
C ALA A 339 -2.81 15.88 -3.37
N LEU A 340 -2.86 15.44 -4.63
CA LEU A 340 -2.62 14.09 -5.08
C LEU A 340 -1.22 14.01 -5.67
N TYR A 341 -0.50 12.95 -5.34
CA TYR A 341 0.87 12.73 -5.81
C TYR A 341 0.93 11.43 -6.62
N PHE A 342 1.47 11.52 -7.83
CA PHE A 342 1.59 10.39 -8.74
C PHE A 342 3.03 10.20 -9.16
N ALA A 343 3.54 8.98 -9.10
CA ALA A 343 4.81 8.65 -9.73
C ALA A 343 4.52 8.28 -11.20
N ARG A 344 5.17 8.96 -12.13
CA ARG A 344 4.94 8.77 -13.56
C ARG A 344 6.25 8.54 -14.29
N THR A 345 6.15 7.93 -15.46
CA THR A 345 7.27 7.73 -16.37
C THR A 345 6.88 8.31 -17.71
N ASP A 346 7.77 9.11 -18.31
CA ASP A 346 7.56 9.64 -19.66
C ASP A 346 7.94 8.62 -20.75
N GLU A 347 7.77 9.02 -22.00
CA GLU A 347 8.08 8.18 -23.18
C GLU A 347 9.57 7.82 -23.28
N GLU A 348 10.44 8.62 -22.69
CA GLU A 348 11.90 8.42 -22.66
C GLU A 348 12.32 7.52 -21.50
N GLY A 349 11.40 7.14 -20.61
CA GLY A 349 11.66 6.31 -19.43
C GLY A 349 12.07 7.11 -18.19
N ASN A 350 12.00 8.44 -18.21
CA ASN A 350 12.35 9.27 -17.06
C ASN A 350 11.23 9.23 -16.01
N VAL A 351 11.60 8.95 -14.77
CA VAL A 351 10.65 8.93 -13.65
C VAL A 351 10.52 10.32 -13.06
N PHE A 352 9.29 10.79 -12.88
CA PHE A 352 8.99 12.10 -12.30
C PHE A 352 7.79 12.04 -11.36
N LEU A 353 7.66 13.02 -10.47
CA LEU A 353 6.52 13.18 -9.58
C LEU A 353 5.55 14.21 -10.17
N ALA A 354 4.28 13.86 -10.29
CA ALA A 354 3.20 14.77 -10.62
C ALA A 354 2.40 15.08 -9.33
N LYS A 355 2.36 16.36 -8.93
CA LYS A 355 1.57 16.86 -7.81
C LYS A 355 0.40 17.67 -8.35
N ALA A 356 -0.83 17.28 -8.09
CA ALA A 356 -2.04 17.99 -8.52
C ALA A 356 -2.88 18.39 -7.32
N GLU A 357 -3.29 19.64 -7.23
CA GLU A 357 -4.24 20.06 -6.21
C GLU A 357 -5.63 19.49 -6.49
N TYR A 358 -6.39 19.19 -5.43
CA TYR A 358 -7.75 18.73 -5.55
C TYR A 358 -8.67 19.37 -4.53
N THR A 359 -9.97 19.36 -4.83
CA THR A 359 -11.01 19.80 -3.91
C THR A 359 -12.19 18.82 -3.90
N ILE A 360 -12.70 18.53 -2.72
CA ILE A 360 -13.95 17.81 -2.51
C ILE A 360 -15.00 18.88 -2.19
N PRO A 361 -16.07 19.00 -2.99
CA PRO A 361 -17.14 19.95 -2.67
C PRO A 361 -17.82 19.53 -1.36
N PRO A 362 -18.32 20.47 -0.57
CA PRO A 362 -19.07 20.13 0.62
C PRO A 362 -20.27 19.26 0.27
N ALA A 363 -20.57 18.27 1.11
CA ALA A 363 -21.78 17.46 0.99
C ALA A 363 -22.99 18.41 1.03
N ARG A 364 -23.89 18.28 0.05
CA ARG A 364 -25.14 19.07 -0.02
C ARG A 364 -26.18 18.52 0.94
#